data_51f43e641a4f2c75e673d7cf86c8cd16
#
_entry.id   51f43e641a4f2c75e673d7cf86c8cd16
#
_cell.length_a   1.000
_cell.length_b   1.000
_cell.length_c   1.000
_cell.angle_alpha   90.00
_cell.angle_beta   90.00
_cell.angle_gamma   90.00
#
_symmetry.space_group_name_H-M   'P 1'
#
loop_
_entity.id
_entity.type
_entity.pdbx_description
1 polymer ?
#
loop_
_entity_poly.entity_id
_entity_poly.type
_entity_poly.pdbx_seq_one_letter_code
_entity_poly.pdbx_strand_id
1 'polypeptide(L)'
;MRTFATASLGAAALAFSGLMAQGALAQEKLYGTNQDTRIGIALKVPEATLKKLLPAGWESNPAANGANLNITMVDGISSQDPEGKPTTPNTGVALTAPVKKTGTNETGAMVMTGLFTPHYAPGAYGVFMPAKVSIDRKLHTDAEGRTTADETWDLKGEGGNSLHIHVAYVRGAPNRGKAEAKVYSGAKPEFFRIYRIEQGTDVVRGGAGGDRVKALSIKATGSKLASVLDGKEQVVAVTASPWYSRSVYLPTM
;
A
#
# COMPACT_ATOMS: atom_id res chain seq x y z
N MET A 1 -23.48 36.37 33.02
CA MET A 1 -22.44 36.44 32.02
C MET A 1 -21.57 35.20 32.19
N ARG A 2 -21.71 34.17 31.35
CA ARG A 2 -20.86 32.98 31.33
C ARG A 2 -20.19 32.97 29.96
N THR A 3 -18.89 33.18 29.98
CA THR A 3 -18.00 33.15 28.82
C THR A 3 -17.74 31.68 28.40
N PHE A 4 -18.14 31.33 27.19
CA PHE A 4 -17.76 30.04 26.57
C PHE A 4 -16.40 30.18 25.92
N ALA A 5 -15.45 29.42 26.40
CA ALA A 5 -14.14 29.25 25.75
C ALA A 5 -14.29 28.23 24.64
N THR A 6 -14.14 28.68 23.39
CA THR A 6 -14.04 27.82 22.21
C THR A 6 -12.64 27.23 22.14
N ALA A 7 -12.52 25.93 22.39
CA ALA A 7 -11.30 25.15 22.12
C ALA A 7 -11.28 24.82 20.62
N SER A 8 -10.35 25.42 19.88
CA SER A 8 -10.05 25.08 18.50
C SER A 8 -9.26 23.76 18.47
N LEU A 9 -9.88 22.68 17.99
CA LEU A 9 -9.16 21.47 17.60
C LEU A 9 -8.34 21.75 16.34
N GLY A 10 -7.04 21.79 16.52
CA GLY A 10 -6.09 21.83 15.41
C GLY A 10 -6.07 20.50 14.68
N ALA A 11 -6.65 20.45 13.49
CA ALA A 11 -6.43 19.37 12.53
C ALA A 11 -4.97 19.49 12.04
N ALA A 12 -4.14 18.51 12.40
CA ALA A 12 -2.80 18.35 11.84
C ALA A 12 -2.94 17.90 10.38
N ALA A 13 -3.14 18.84 9.48
CA ALA A 13 -2.96 18.63 8.06
C ALA A 13 -1.44 18.50 7.83
N LEU A 14 -1.00 17.34 7.33
CA LEU A 14 0.34 17.15 6.78
C LEU A 14 0.50 18.07 5.56
N ALA A 15 0.98 19.27 5.80
CA ALA A 15 1.37 20.20 4.76
C ALA A 15 2.71 19.74 4.18
N PHE A 16 2.68 19.07 3.04
CA PHE A 16 3.82 18.96 2.15
C PHE A 16 4.04 20.30 1.45
N SER A 17 4.82 21.18 2.06
CA SER A 17 5.35 22.37 1.41
C SER A 17 6.51 21.94 0.52
N GLY A 18 6.24 21.54 -0.71
CA GLY A 18 7.26 21.33 -1.73
C GLY A 18 7.68 22.66 -2.34
N LEU A 19 8.93 23.08 -2.16
CA LEU A 19 9.57 24.09 -3.00
C LEU A 19 9.52 23.63 -4.45
N MET A 20 8.86 24.41 -5.30
CA MET A 20 8.90 24.28 -6.76
C MET A 20 10.30 24.66 -7.26
N ALA A 21 11.21 23.69 -7.32
CA ALA A 21 12.34 23.80 -8.23
C ALA A 21 11.78 23.58 -9.64
N GLN A 22 11.77 24.61 -10.47
CA GLN A 22 11.53 24.51 -11.92
C GLN A 22 12.76 23.83 -12.55
N GLY A 23 12.90 22.52 -12.33
CA GLY A 23 13.68 21.65 -13.19
C GLY A 23 12.81 21.29 -14.38
N ALA A 24 13.39 21.22 -15.59
CA ALA A 24 12.74 20.79 -16.80
C ALA A 24 11.78 19.62 -16.48
N LEU A 25 10.47 19.82 -16.66
CA LEU A 25 9.48 18.80 -16.43
C LEU A 25 9.78 17.66 -17.41
N ALA A 26 10.38 16.59 -16.93
CA ALA A 26 10.45 15.37 -17.69
C ALA A 26 9.03 15.06 -18.15
N GLN A 27 8.81 14.97 -19.44
CA GLN A 27 7.50 14.78 -20.02
C GLN A 27 6.97 13.42 -19.56
N GLU A 28 5.95 13.41 -18.75
CA GLU A 28 5.35 12.18 -18.21
C GLU A 28 4.38 11.61 -19.24
N LYS A 29 4.48 10.30 -19.49
CA LYS A 29 3.55 9.60 -20.38
C LYS A 29 2.56 8.78 -19.55
N LEU A 30 1.26 9.01 -19.76
CA LEU A 30 0.23 8.14 -19.16
C LEU A 30 0.44 6.69 -19.67
N TYR A 31 0.48 5.76 -18.73
CA TYR A 31 0.59 4.32 -18.99
C TYR A 31 -0.76 3.61 -18.88
N GLY A 32 -1.65 4.12 -18.06
CA GLY A 32 -2.98 3.57 -17.85
C GLY A 32 -3.61 3.99 -16.54
N THR A 33 -4.81 3.52 -16.30
CA THR A 33 -5.58 3.79 -15.09
C THR A 33 -6.06 2.49 -14.45
N ASN A 34 -6.20 2.50 -13.12
CA ASN A 34 -6.70 1.36 -12.36
C ASN A 34 -7.69 1.82 -11.29
N GLN A 35 -8.68 0.97 -11.04
CA GLN A 35 -9.55 1.07 -9.88
C GLN A 35 -9.52 -0.26 -9.12
N ASP A 36 -9.43 -0.18 -7.81
CA ASP A 36 -9.38 -1.35 -6.94
C ASP A 36 -9.92 -1.03 -5.53
N THR A 37 -10.17 -2.05 -4.74
CA THR A 37 -10.28 -1.95 -3.29
C THR A 37 -8.98 -2.38 -2.65
N ARG A 38 -8.63 -1.80 -1.49
CA ARG A 38 -7.38 -2.12 -0.80
C ARG A 38 -7.54 -2.28 0.69
N ILE A 39 -6.71 -3.17 1.23
CA ILE A 39 -6.36 -3.17 2.65
C ILE A 39 -4.86 -2.95 2.73
N GLY A 40 -4.45 -1.96 3.50
CA GLY A 40 -3.05 -1.68 3.82
C GLY A 40 -2.73 -2.08 5.26
N ILE A 41 -1.65 -2.81 5.46
CA ILE A 41 -1.13 -3.15 6.77
C ILE A 41 0.28 -2.58 6.87
N ALA A 42 0.45 -1.56 7.71
CA ALA A 42 1.74 -0.94 7.97
C ALA A 42 2.45 -1.66 9.11
N LEU A 43 3.67 -2.08 8.87
CA LEU A 43 4.47 -2.90 9.74
C LEU A 43 5.76 -2.19 10.13
N LYS A 44 6.24 -2.48 11.34
CA LYS A 44 7.61 -2.22 11.75
C LYS A 44 8.35 -3.55 11.81
N VAL A 45 9.39 -3.67 11.01
CA VAL A 45 10.31 -4.81 10.99
C VAL A 45 11.72 -4.37 11.37
N PRO A 46 12.61 -5.29 11.81
CA PRO A 46 14.01 -4.93 12.12
C PRO A 46 14.69 -4.29 10.90
N GLU A 47 15.35 -3.16 11.10
CA GLU A 47 16.07 -2.45 10.02
C GLU A 47 17.12 -3.33 9.34
N ALA A 48 17.77 -4.23 10.10
CA ALA A 48 18.71 -5.20 9.55
C ALA A 48 18.09 -6.14 8.51
N THR A 49 16.79 -6.44 8.64
CA THR A 49 16.04 -7.24 7.66
C THR A 49 15.85 -6.45 6.37
N LEU A 50 15.38 -5.19 6.46
CA LEU A 50 15.17 -4.34 5.28
C LEU A 50 16.49 -4.03 4.57
N LYS A 51 17.57 -3.74 5.31
CA LYS A 51 18.88 -3.44 4.74
C LYS A 51 19.43 -4.55 3.84
N LYS A 52 19.07 -5.81 4.11
CA LYS A 52 19.45 -6.95 3.25
C LYS A 52 18.65 -7.05 1.96
N LEU A 53 17.47 -6.45 1.95
CA LEU A 53 16.50 -6.53 0.85
C LEU A 53 16.51 -5.29 -0.04
N LEU A 54 16.90 -4.16 0.50
CA LEU A 54 17.01 -2.92 -0.27
C LEU A 54 18.23 -2.95 -1.20
N PRO A 55 18.07 -2.49 -2.45
CA PRO A 55 19.20 -2.41 -3.38
C PRO A 55 20.23 -1.38 -2.92
N ALA A 56 21.47 -1.53 -3.38
CA ALA A 56 22.55 -0.59 -3.10
C ALA A 56 22.14 0.85 -3.49
N GLY A 57 22.54 1.84 -2.67
CA GLY A 57 22.19 3.24 -2.85
C GLY A 57 20.81 3.64 -2.33
N TRP A 58 20.10 2.75 -1.67
CA TRP A 58 18.82 3.03 -1.04
C TRP A 58 18.81 2.65 0.43
N GLU A 59 18.12 3.41 1.23
CA GLU A 59 17.95 3.20 2.66
C GLU A 59 16.47 3.26 3.05
N SER A 60 16.13 2.61 4.17
CA SER A 60 14.81 2.70 4.76
C SER A 60 14.49 4.14 5.17
N ASN A 61 13.27 4.58 4.92
CA ASN A 61 12.76 5.90 5.33
C ASN A 61 11.43 5.72 6.07
N PRO A 62 11.48 5.25 7.34
CA PRO A 62 10.28 4.94 8.09
C PRO A 62 9.29 6.10 8.16
N ALA A 63 8.01 5.79 8.11
CA ALA A 63 6.95 6.76 8.35
C ALA A 63 7.03 7.32 9.79
N ALA A 64 6.36 8.45 10.06
CA ALA A 64 6.37 9.10 11.37
C ALA A 64 5.91 8.19 12.53
N ASN A 65 5.06 7.20 12.24
CA ASN A 65 4.62 6.18 13.20
C ASN A 65 5.62 5.00 13.34
N GLY A 66 6.77 5.05 12.67
CA GLY A 66 7.81 4.03 12.70
C GLY A 66 7.59 2.85 11.75
N ALA A 67 6.53 2.85 10.94
CA ALA A 67 6.33 1.81 9.93
C ALA A 67 7.38 1.92 8.83
N ASN A 68 8.02 0.79 8.51
CA ASN A 68 9.08 0.70 7.50
C ASN A 68 8.81 -0.38 6.44
N LEU A 69 7.69 -1.11 6.56
CA LEU A 69 7.20 -2.07 5.58
C LEU A 69 5.68 -1.94 5.46
N ASN A 70 5.15 -2.10 4.26
CA ASN A 70 3.71 -2.13 4.02
C ASN A 70 3.34 -3.39 3.25
N ILE A 71 2.28 -4.05 3.69
CA ILE A 71 1.54 -5.04 2.93
C ILE A 71 0.35 -4.31 2.31
N THR A 72 0.23 -4.37 0.98
CA THR A 72 -0.92 -3.82 0.25
C THR A 72 -1.66 -4.96 -0.44
N MET A 73 -2.85 -5.26 0.05
CA MET A 73 -3.79 -6.22 -0.55
C MET A 73 -4.59 -5.46 -1.61
N VAL A 74 -4.58 -5.92 -2.85
CA VAL A 74 -5.18 -5.27 -4.02
C VAL A 74 -6.23 -6.19 -4.63
N ASP A 75 -7.47 -5.76 -4.64
CA ASP A 75 -8.57 -6.43 -5.36
C ASP A 75 -9.01 -5.53 -6.51
N GLY A 76 -8.54 -5.87 -7.72
CA GLY A 76 -8.73 -5.05 -8.92
C GLY A 76 -10.17 -5.10 -9.42
N ILE A 77 -10.76 -3.92 -9.65
CA ILE A 77 -12.13 -3.76 -10.17
C ILE A 77 -12.08 -3.49 -11.67
N SER A 78 -11.26 -2.53 -12.08
CA SER A 78 -11.11 -2.16 -13.49
C SER A 78 -9.68 -1.70 -13.79
N SER A 79 -9.28 -1.85 -15.05
CA SER A 79 -8.00 -1.36 -15.56
C SER A 79 -8.18 -0.95 -17.01
N GLN A 80 -7.49 0.12 -17.42
CA GLN A 80 -7.51 0.63 -18.79
C GLN A 80 -6.10 1.02 -19.23
N ASP A 81 -5.83 0.83 -20.51
CA ASP A 81 -4.64 1.36 -21.16
C ASP A 81 -4.72 2.89 -21.36
N PRO A 82 -3.69 3.55 -21.93
CA PRO A 82 -3.70 4.99 -22.14
C PRO A 82 -4.83 5.50 -23.05
N GLU A 83 -5.31 4.66 -23.96
CA GLU A 83 -6.38 4.94 -24.89
C GLU A 83 -7.78 4.71 -24.30
N GLY A 84 -7.85 4.26 -23.03
CA GLY A 84 -9.09 3.97 -22.33
C GLY A 84 -9.67 2.58 -22.62
N LYS A 85 -8.95 1.72 -23.34
CA LYS A 85 -9.38 0.35 -23.62
C LYS A 85 -9.26 -0.51 -22.36
N PRO A 86 -10.31 -1.28 -22.01
CA PRO A 86 -10.26 -2.17 -20.86
C PRO A 86 -9.12 -3.19 -20.95
N THR A 87 -8.45 -3.40 -19.81
CA THR A 87 -7.45 -4.44 -19.61
C THR A 87 -7.82 -5.27 -18.39
N THR A 88 -7.17 -6.42 -18.20
CA THR A 88 -7.46 -7.30 -17.05
C THR A 88 -7.00 -6.64 -15.75
N PRO A 89 -7.89 -6.47 -14.74
CA PRO A 89 -7.51 -5.94 -13.45
C PRO A 89 -6.57 -6.88 -12.70
N ASN A 90 -5.76 -6.33 -11.82
CA ASN A 90 -4.75 -7.07 -11.06
C ASN A 90 -5.27 -7.37 -9.66
N THR A 91 -5.11 -8.63 -9.21
CA THR A 91 -5.46 -9.04 -7.85
C THR A 91 -4.26 -9.70 -7.20
N GLY A 92 -3.96 -9.30 -5.95
CA GLY A 92 -2.82 -9.86 -5.23
C GLY A 92 -2.36 -9.02 -4.06
N VAL A 93 -1.14 -9.30 -3.59
CA VAL A 93 -0.53 -8.62 -2.44
C VAL A 93 0.87 -8.14 -2.81
N ALA A 94 1.14 -6.87 -2.56
CA ALA A 94 2.47 -6.26 -2.71
C ALA A 94 3.08 -5.98 -1.33
N LEU A 95 4.38 -6.22 -1.19
CA LEU A 95 5.21 -5.77 -0.08
C LEU A 95 6.06 -4.60 -0.56
N THR A 96 5.92 -3.45 0.12
CA THR A 96 6.64 -2.23 -0.22
C THR A 96 7.30 -1.62 1.01
N ALA A 97 8.47 -1.01 0.83
CA ALA A 97 9.14 -0.26 1.88
C ALA A 97 9.17 1.24 1.51
N PRO A 98 8.88 2.16 2.44
CA PRO A 98 9.21 3.56 2.26
C PRO A 98 10.73 3.71 2.25
N VAL A 99 11.26 4.40 1.24
CA VAL A 99 12.71 4.49 1.00
C VAL A 99 13.16 5.91 0.70
N LYS A 100 14.44 6.13 0.91
CA LYS A 100 15.19 7.32 0.51
C LYS A 100 16.44 6.89 -0.24
N LYS A 101 16.79 7.61 -1.32
CA LYS A 101 18.03 7.39 -2.03
C LYS A 101 19.18 8.01 -1.26
N THR A 102 20.20 7.20 -0.96
CA THR A 102 21.35 7.60 -0.13
C THR A 102 22.03 8.83 -0.71
N GLY A 103 22.33 9.81 0.15
CA GLY A 103 23.00 11.05 -0.24
C GLY A 103 22.12 12.05 -1.01
N THR A 104 20.81 11.81 -1.14
CA THR A 104 19.88 12.72 -1.82
C THR A 104 18.62 12.98 -0.97
N ASN A 105 17.73 13.85 -1.46
CA ASN A 105 16.39 14.06 -0.88
C ASN A 105 15.30 13.26 -1.62
N GLU A 106 15.69 12.39 -2.54
CA GLU A 106 14.75 11.56 -3.31
C GLU A 106 14.14 10.49 -2.43
N THR A 107 12.81 10.49 -2.31
CA THR A 107 12.05 9.54 -1.49
C THR A 107 10.94 8.88 -2.32
N GLY A 108 10.44 7.74 -1.85
CA GLY A 108 9.33 7.03 -2.46
C GLY A 108 9.01 5.71 -1.79
N ALA A 109 8.28 4.86 -2.50
CA ALA A 109 8.03 3.49 -2.08
C ALA A 109 8.80 2.52 -2.98
N MET A 110 9.51 1.55 -2.40
CA MET A 110 10.19 0.47 -3.12
C MET A 110 9.33 -0.78 -3.10
N VAL A 111 8.96 -1.30 -4.27
CA VAL A 111 8.29 -2.60 -4.38
C VAL A 111 9.33 -3.69 -4.23
N MET A 112 9.25 -4.44 -3.14
CA MET A 112 10.24 -5.46 -2.77
C MET A 112 9.92 -6.82 -3.35
N THR A 113 8.66 -7.25 -3.22
CA THR A 113 8.15 -8.55 -3.65
C THR A 113 6.62 -8.56 -3.58
N GLY A 114 5.99 -9.66 -3.93
CA GLY A 114 4.55 -9.87 -3.77
C GLY A 114 4.05 -11.07 -4.54
N LEU A 115 2.79 -11.39 -4.32
CA LEU A 115 2.07 -12.47 -4.98
C LEU A 115 0.88 -11.89 -5.74
N PHE A 116 0.82 -12.10 -7.05
CA PHE A 116 -0.26 -11.61 -7.90
C PHE A 116 -0.78 -12.70 -8.83
N THR A 117 -1.98 -12.50 -9.35
CA THR A 117 -2.53 -13.35 -10.40
C THR A 117 -1.54 -13.51 -11.57
N PRO A 118 -1.45 -14.70 -12.21
CA PRO A 118 -0.39 -15.01 -13.18
C PRO A 118 -0.28 -14.06 -14.37
N HIS A 119 -1.41 -13.50 -14.84
CA HIS A 119 -1.41 -12.57 -15.96
C HIS A 119 -0.69 -11.24 -15.66
N TYR A 120 -0.53 -10.90 -14.38
CA TYR A 120 0.16 -9.68 -13.97
C TYR A 120 1.62 -9.90 -13.60
N ALA A 121 1.97 -11.07 -13.08
CA ALA A 121 3.35 -11.37 -12.68
C ALA A 121 4.27 -11.56 -13.91
N PRO A 122 5.54 -11.11 -13.88
CA PRO A 122 6.25 -10.50 -12.75
C PRO A 122 5.94 -9.01 -12.55
N GLY A 123 4.99 -8.44 -13.30
CA GLY A 123 4.58 -7.05 -13.24
C GLY A 123 5.64 -6.08 -13.76
N ALA A 124 5.29 -4.80 -13.77
CA ALA A 124 6.19 -3.76 -14.26
C ALA A 124 7.48 -3.63 -13.46
N TYR A 125 7.43 -3.99 -12.17
CA TYR A 125 8.58 -3.92 -11.28
C TYR A 125 9.49 -5.15 -11.33
N GLY A 126 9.07 -6.22 -12.03
CA GLY A 126 9.85 -7.44 -12.19
C GLY A 126 10.04 -8.27 -10.91
N VAL A 127 9.26 -8.02 -9.86
CA VAL A 127 9.45 -8.61 -8.53
C VAL A 127 8.30 -9.50 -8.06
N PHE A 128 7.15 -9.45 -8.74
CA PHE A 128 5.98 -10.22 -8.33
C PHE A 128 6.08 -11.67 -8.77
N MET A 129 5.66 -12.55 -7.90
CA MET A 129 5.56 -13.98 -8.19
C MET A 129 4.13 -14.31 -8.60
N PRO A 130 3.94 -15.16 -9.64
CA PRO A 130 2.62 -15.63 -10.02
C PRO A 130 2.02 -16.46 -8.89
N ALA A 131 0.74 -16.26 -8.59
CA ALA A 131 0.05 -16.96 -7.52
C ALA A 131 -1.42 -17.23 -7.86
N LYS A 132 -1.91 -18.35 -7.34
CA LYS A 132 -3.36 -18.58 -7.20
C LYS A 132 -3.85 -17.75 -6.03
N VAL A 133 -4.78 -16.84 -6.30
CA VAL A 133 -5.37 -15.93 -5.30
C VAL A 133 -6.80 -16.36 -5.02
N SER A 134 -7.15 -16.45 -3.74
CA SER A 134 -8.52 -16.67 -3.27
C SER A 134 -8.84 -15.61 -2.21
N ILE A 135 -10.00 -14.98 -2.34
CA ILE A 135 -10.50 -13.96 -1.40
C ILE A 135 -11.87 -14.43 -0.92
N ASP A 136 -12.03 -14.57 0.40
CA ASP A 136 -13.34 -14.71 1.06
C ASP A 136 -13.62 -13.41 1.81
N ARG A 137 -14.75 -12.75 1.48
CA ARG A 137 -15.13 -11.47 2.08
C ARG A 137 -16.57 -11.55 2.56
N LYS A 138 -16.75 -11.26 3.86
CA LYS A 138 -18.06 -11.21 4.51
C LYS A 138 -18.29 -9.82 5.08
N LEU A 139 -19.46 -9.27 4.82
CA LEU A 139 -19.94 -8.03 5.42
C LEU A 139 -21.16 -8.35 6.27
N HIS A 140 -21.16 -7.90 7.51
CA HIS A 140 -22.28 -8.00 8.42
C HIS A 140 -22.63 -6.63 8.99
N THR A 141 -23.86 -6.19 8.79
CA THR A 141 -24.37 -4.95 9.38
C THR A 141 -25.34 -5.29 10.51
N ASP A 142 -25.05 -4.80 11.70
CA ASP A 142 -25.87 -4.99 12.90
C ASP A 142 -27.11 -4.07 12.91
N ALA A 143 -27.96 -4.24 13.93
CA ALA A 143 -29.19 -3.45 14.07
C ALA A 143 -28.92 -1.94 14.30
N GLU A 144 -27.74 -1.60 14.80
CA GLU A 144 -27.26 -0.22 15.02
C GLU A 144 -26.62 0.39 13.78
N GLY A 145 -26.60 -0.35 12.65
CA GLY A 145 -26.05 0.11 11.38
C GLY A 145 -24.51 0.04 11.29
N ARG A 146 -23.83 -0.61 12.26
CA ARG A 146 -22.37 -0.81 12.21
C ARG A 146 -22.06 -1.99 11.31
N THR A 147 -21.19 -1.80 10.34
CA THR A 147 -20.77 -2.86 9.43
C THR A 147 -19.41 -3.40 9.85
N THR A 148 -19.35 -4.72 10.08
CA THR A 148 -18.10 -5.47 10.23
C THR A 148 -17.73 -6.08 8.88
N ALA A 149 -16.49 -5.88 8.46
CA ALA A 149 -15.87 -6.57 7.34
C ALA A 149 -14.95 -7.67 7.90
N ASP A 150 -15.03 -8.86 7.31
CA ASP A 150 -14.19 -10.02 7.63
C ASP A 150 -13.65 -10.56 6.31
N GLU A 151 -12.33 -10.48 6.11
CA GLU A 151 -11.68 -10.86 4.86
C GLU A 151 -10.56 -11.87 5.12
N THR A 152 -10.56 -12.95 4.34
CA THR A 152 -9.49 -13.92 4.28
C THR A 152 -8.88 -13.93 2.88
N TRP A 153 -7.59 -13.78 2.80
CA TRP A 153 -6.81 -13.81 1.57
C TRP A 153 -5.83 -14.96 1.60
N ASP A 154 -5.98 -15.88 0.66
CA ASP A 154 -5.09 -17.02 0.46
C ASP A 154 -4.37 -16.89 -0.87
N LEU A 155 -3.05 -16.75 -0.83
CA LEU A 155 -2.21 -16.63 -2.02
C LEU A 155 -1.20 -17.79 -2.00
N LYS A 156 -1.20 -18.60 -3.05
CA LYS A 156 -0.30 -19.74 -3.23
C LYS A 156 0.52 -19.54 -4.50
N GLY A 157 1.78 -19.18 -4.35
CA GLY A 157 2.75 -19.00 -5.42
C GLY A 157 3.62 -20.23 -5.61
N GLU A 158 4.51 -20.15 -6.58
CA GLU A 158 5.49 -21.18 -6.89
C GLU A 158 6.59 -21.25 -5.82
N GLY A 159 7.33 -22.39 -5.79
CA GLY A 159 8.46 -22.60 -4.88
C GLY A 159 8.09 -22.58 -3.39
N GLY A 160 6.85 -22.93 -3.04
CA GLY A 160 6.37 -22.96 -1.65
C GLY A 160 6.10 -21.57 -1.05
N ASN A 161 6.17 -20.51 -1.86
CA ASN A 161 5.81 -19.18 -1.39
C ASN A 161 4.29 -19.07 -1.21
N SER A 162 3.85 -18.78 -0.01
CA SER A 162 2.42 -18.52 0.25
C SER A 162 2.24 -17.40 1.25
N LEU A 163 1.07 -16.77 1.18
CA LEU A 163 0.67 -15.73 2.10
C LEU A 163 -0.80 -15.96 2.46
N HIS A 164 -1.07 -16.09 3.75
CA HIS A 164 -2.41 -16.13 4.31
C HIS A 164 -2.59 -14.91 5.20
N ILE A 165 -3.60 -14.10 4.91
CA ILE A 165 -3.95 -12.92 5.70
C ILE A 165 -5.43 -13.02 6.05
N HIS A 166 -5.74 -12.95 7.35
CA HIS A 166 -7.09 -12.76 7.85
C HIS A 166 -7.16 -11.42 8.56
N VAL A 167 -8.15 -10.61 8.20
CA VAL A 167 -8.43 -9.33 8.85
C VAL A 167 -9.92 -9.12 9.02
N ALA A 168 -10.35 -8.87 10.28
CA ALA A 168 -11.72 -8.49 10.59
C ALA A 168 -11.72 -7.13 11.30
N TYR A 169 -12.62 -6.23 10.90
CA TYR A 169 -12.68 -4.88 11.43
C TYR A 169 -14.07 -4.25 11.32
N VAL A 170 -14.37 -3.31 12.21
CA VAL A 170 -15.57 -2.47 12.08
C VAL A 170 -15.25 -1.31 11.13
N ARG A 171 -16.05 -1.17 10.08
CA ARG A 171 -15.91 -0.09 9.10
C ARG A 171 -16.23 1.26 9.72
N GLY A 172 -15.50 2.28 9.30
CA GLY A 172 -15.78 3.68 9.60
C GLY A 172 -16.09 4.46 8.33
N ALA A 173 -16.20 5.78 8.47
CA ALA A 173 -16.34 6.68 7.34
C ALA A 173 -14.95 6.91 6.71
N PRO A 174 -14.77 6.60 5.42
CA PRO A 174 -13.50 6.84 4.75
C PRO A 174 -13.30 8.33 4.47
N ASN A 175 -12.10 8.83 4.71
CA ASN A 175 -11.69 10.17 4.30
C ASN A 175 -11.22 10.15 2.85
N ARG A 176 -11.74 11.06 2.03
CA ARG A 176 -11.29 11.23 0.64
C ARG A 176 -9.96 11.98 0.62
N GLY A 177 -8.99 11.45 -0.12
CA GLY A 177 -7.69 12.07 -0.29
C GLY A 177 -7.13 11.89 -1.70
N LYS A 178 -6.21 12.80 -2.05
CA LYS A 178 -5.39 12.71 -3.26
C LYS A 178 -3.93 12.68 -2.87
N ALA A 179 -3.13 11.93 -3.62
CA ALA A 179 -1.69 11.84 -3.41
C ALA A 179 -0.96 11.61 -4.73
N GLU A 180 0.30 11.97 -4.76
CA GLU A 180 1.25 11.54 -5.77
C GLU A 180 2.36 10.73 -5.10
N ALA A 181 2.78 9.64 -5.73
CA ALA A 181 3.83 8.78 -5.20
C ALA A 181 4.75 8.29 -6.31
N LYS A 182 6.05 8.38 -6.06
CA LYS A 182 7.06 7.66 -6.85
C LYS A 182 7.21 6.25 -6.29
N VAL A 183 7.08 5.28 -7.17
CA VAL A 183 7.15 3.86 -6.80
C VAL A 183 8.23 3.19 -7.62
N TYR A 184 9.27 2.73 -6.92
CA TYR A 184 10.50 2.17 -7.48
C TYR A 184 10.45 0.64 -7.50
N SER A 185 11.25 0.04 -8.36
CA SER A 185 11.45 -1.41 -8.42
C SER A 185 12.63 -1.86 -7.55
N GLY A 186 12.41 -2.84 -6.67
CA GLY A 186 13.50 -3.47 -5.93
C GLY A 186 14.47 -4.27 -6.80
N ALA A 187 14.03 -4.74 -7.98
CA ALA A 187 14.88 -5.46 -8.93
C ALA A 187 15.63 -4.53 -9.90
N LYS A 188 15.07 -3.33 -10.17
CA LYS A 188 15.62 -2.32 -11.09
C LYS A 188 15.44 -0.95 -10.45
N PRO A 189 16.30 -0.55 -9.50
CA PRO A 189 16.06 0.61 -8.65
C PRO A 189 16.08 1.96 -9.41
N GLU A 190 16.58 2.00 -10.62
CA GLU A 190 16.47 3.15 -11.54
C GLU A 190 15.09 3.25 -12.22
N PHE A 191 14.32 2.16 -12.25
CA PHE A 191 12.98 2.14 -12.80
C PHE A 191 11.96 2.55 -11.76
N PHE A 192 11.12 3.53 -12.07
CA PHE A 192 10.00 3.94 -11.25
C PHE A 192 8.78 4.30 -12.08
N ARG A 193 7.65 4.35 -11.40
CA ARG A 193 6.38 4.88 -11.91
C ARG A 193 5.90 5.99 -11.00
N ILE A 194 5.18 6.93 -11.58
CA ILE A 194 4.50 7.99 -10.84
C ILE A 194 3.03 7.63 -10.77
N TYR A 195 2.50 7.58 -9.56
CA TYR A 195 1.09 7.30 -9.32
C TYR A 195 0.39 8.57 -8.85
N ARG A 196 -0.60 9.02 -9.60
CA ARG A 196 -1.57 10.02 -9.13
C ARG A 196 -2.79 9.29 -8.64
N ILE A 197 -3.04 9.45 -7.36
CA ILE A 197 -3.95 8.61 -6.59
C ILE A 197 -5.11 9.46 -6.10
N GLU A 198 -6.32 8.91 -6.18
CA GLU A 198 -7.49 9.39 -5.48
C GLU A 198 -8.14 8.20 -4.77
N GLN A 199 -8.43 8.34 -3.48
CA GLN A 199 -8.93 7.22 -2.67
C GLN A 199 -9.80 7.67 -1.51
N GLY A 200 -10.66 6.76 -1.04
CA GLY A 200 -11.28 6.84 0.28
C GLY A 200 -10.48 5.97 1.25
N THR A 201 -9.98 6.55 2.33
CA THR A 201 -9.20 5.82 3.34
C THR A 201 -9.91 5.81 4.68
N ASP A 202 -10.23 4.63 5.17
CA ASP A 202 -10.67 4.36 6.52
C ASP A 202 -9.47 3.84 7.34
N VAL A 203 -8.99 4.62 8.31
CA VAL A 203 -7.90 4.21 9.21
C VAL A 203 -8.50 3.39 10.33
N VAL A 204 -8.38 2.07 10.22
CA VAL A 204 -9.00 1.09 11.13
C VAL A 204 -8.19 0.92 12.42
N ARG A 205 -6.85 1.00 12.34
CA ARG A 205 -5.90 0.98 13.46
C ARG A 205 -4.80 2.01 13.23
N GLY A 206 -4.31 2.63 14.30
CA GLY A 206 -3.21 3.61 14.25
C GLY A 206 -3.66 5.04 13.96
N GLY A 207 -4.95 5.30 13.86
CA GLY A 207 -5.55 6.64 13.71
C GLY A 207 -6.19 7.15 15.01
N ALA A 208 -6.63 8.42 14.97
CA ALA A 208 -7.32 9.07 16.10
C ALA A 208 -8.66 8.41 16.49
N GLY A 209 -9.26 7.63 15.59
CA GLY A 209 -10.54 6.93 15.80
C GLY A 209 -10.44 5.64 16.64
N GLY A 210 -9.29 5.36 17.24
CA GLY A 210 -9.06 4.15 18.03
C GLY A 210 -8.83 2.90 17.17
N ASP A 211 -8.71 1.74 17.84
CA ASP A 211 -8.50 0.45 17.18
C ASP A 211 -9.85 -0.24 16.95
N ARG A 212 -10.21 -0.41 15.68
CA ARG A 212 -11.43 -1.08 15.25
C ARG A 212 -11.17 -2.46 14.64
N VAL A 213 -9.91 -2.94 14.67
CA VAL A 213 -9.55 -4.30 14.26
C VAL A 213 -10.08 -5.30 15.29
N LYS A 214 -10.79 -6.31 14.83
CA LYS A 214 -11.33 -7.41 15.65
C LYS A 214 -10.43 -8.64 15.61
N ALA A 215 -9.86 -8.91 14.43
CA ALA A 215 -8.89 -9.99 14.23
C ALA A 215 -7.88 -9.59 13.15
N LEU A 216 -6.64 -10.00 13.33
CA LEU A 216 -5.60 -9.87 12.32
C LEU A 216 -4.59 -11.00 12.49
N SER A 217 -4.36 -11.74 11.41
CA SER A 217 -3.27 -12.70 11.35
C SER A 217 -2.60 -12.65 9.98
N ILE A 218 -1.28 -12.82 9.98
CA ILE A 218 -0.45 -12.87 8.78
C ILE A 218 0.42 -14.11 8.90
N LYS A 219 0.40 -14.99 7.90
CA LYS A 219 1.25 -16.18 7.84
C LYS A 219 1.90 -16.23 6.46
N ALA A 220 3.21 -16.17 6.43
CA ALA A 220 4.00 -16.24 5.21
C ALA A 220 4.87 -17.50 5.20
N THR A 221 5.00 -18.13 4.03
CA THR A 221 5.95 -19.23 3.81
C THR A 221 6.80 -18.97 2.58
N GLY A 222 7.85 -19.75 2.42
CA GLY A 222 8.80 -19.62 1.32
C GLY A 222 9.86 -18.55 1.57
N SER A 223 11.03 -18.74 1.02
CA SER A 223 12.23 -17.96 1.35
C SER A 223 12.10 -16.46 1.07
N LYS A 224 11.34 -16.07 0.04
CA LYS A 224 11.18 -14.65 -0.32
C LYS A 224 10.24 -13.89 0.61
N LEU A 225 9.21 -14.53 1.13
CA LEU A 225 8.22 -13.89 2.00
C LEU A 225 8.59 -14.04 3.47
N ALA A 226 8.97 -15.25 3.92
CA ALA A 226 9.33 -15.50 5.30
C ALA A 226 10.63 -14.80 5.75
N SER A 227 11.48 -14.35 4.80
CA SER A 227 12.64 -13.52 5.14
C SER A 227 12.26 -12.12 5.62
N VAL A 228 11.03 -11.67 5.33
CA VAL A 228 10.50 -10.34 5.68
C VAL A 228 9.39 -10.44 6.71
N LEU A 229 8.54 -11.47 6.58
CA LEU A 229 7.39 -11.73 7.44
C LEU A 229 7.67 -13.02 8.25
N ASP A 230 8.49 -12.88 9.29
CA ASP A 230 8.97 -14.00 10.12
C ASP A 230 8.21 -14.14 11.46
N GLY A 231 7.12 -13.40 11.62
CA GLY A 231 6.30 -13.36 12.84
C GLY A 231 6.82 -12.40 13.92
N LYS A 232 7.89 -11.62 13.64
CA LYS A 232 8.42 -10.61 14.56
C LYS A 232 8.03 -9.19 14.17
N GLU A 233 7.30 -9.05 13.06
CA GLU A 233 6.80 -7.76 12.61
C GLU A 233 5.74 -7.21 13.58
N GLN A 234 5.86 -5.93 13.87
CA GLN A 234 4.87 -5.21 14.67
C GLN A 234 3.88 -4.50 13.75
N VAL A 235 2.58 -4.77 13.90
CA VAL A 235 1.53 -4.04 13.19
C VAL A 235 1.37 -2.66 13.79
N VAL A 236 1.63 -1.63 12.99
CA VAL A 236 1.57 -0.21 13.38
C VAL A 236 0.23 0.41 12.99
N ALA A 237 -0.25 0.11 11.79
CA ALA A 237 -1.52 0.62 11.32
C ALA A 237 -2.22 -0.37 10.36
N VAL A 238 -3.54 -0.25 10.29
CA VAL A 238 -4.39 -0.95 9.31
C VAL A 238 -5.31 0.07 8.67
N THR A 239 -5.36 0.07 7.35
CA THR A 239 -6.23 0.95 6.56
C THR A 239 -7.07 0.13 5.60
N ALA A 240 -8.32 0.53 5.40
CA ALA A 240 -9.18 -0.01 4.36
C ALA A 240 -9.53 1.12 3.38
N SER A 241 -9.32 0.86 2.08
CA SER A 241 -9.72 1.77 1.01
C SER A 241 -10.84 1.11 0.21
N PRO A 242 -12.11 1.44 0.51
CA PRO A 242 -13.26 0.84 -0.18
C PRO A 242 -13.30 1.22 -1.66
N TRP A 243 -12.60 2.25 -2.04
CA TRP A 243 -12.28 2.61 -3.42
C TRP A 243 -10.91 3.28 -3.49
N TYR A 244 -10.18 2.93 -4.50
CA TYR A 244 -8.88 3.47 -4.85
C TYR A 244 -8.81 3.61 -6.36
N SER A 245 -8.45 4.78 -6.85
CA SER A 245 -8.25 5.07 -8.25
C SER A 245 -6.85 5.65 -8.46
N ARG A 246 -6.16 5.23 -9.49
CA ARG A 246 -4.87 5.81 -9.84
C ARG A 246 -4.69 5.94 -11.34
N SER A 247 -4.01 7.01 -11.73
CA SER A 247 -3.37 7.14 -13.03
C SER A 247 -1.88 6.83 -12.87
N VAL A 248 -1.35 6.01 -13.76
CA VAL A 248 0.04 5.56 -13.76
C VAL A 248 0.77 6.29 -14.87
N TYR A 249 1.90 6.93 -14.54
CA TYR A 249 2.75 7.62 -15.49
C TYR A 249 4.14 7.00 -15.52
N LEU A 250 4.75 7.00 -16.69
CA LEU A 250 6.16 6.72 -16.90
C LEU A 250 6.90 8.05 -17.08
N PRO A 251 8.06 8.23 -16.44
CA PRO A 251 8.93 9.34 -16.79
C PRO A 251 9.42 9.14 -18.23
N THR A 252 9.36 10.17 -19.07
CA THR A 252 10.08 10.18 -20.35
C THR A 252 11.51 10.61 -20.07
N MET A 253 12.45 9.76 -20.47
CA MET A 253 13.88 10.09 -20.46
C MET A 253 14.20 11.09 -21.57
#